data_d16e8a3793b256ac95dd29de2298c5a5
#
_entry.id   d16e8a3793b256ac95dd29de2298c5a5
#
_cell.length_a   1.000
_cell.length_b   1.000
_cell.length_c   1.000
_cell.angle_alpha   90.00
_cell.angle_beta   90.00
_cell.angle_gamma   90.00
#
_symmetry.space_group_name_H-M   'P 1'
#
loop_
_entity.id
_entity.type
_entity.pdbx_description
1 polymer ?
#
loop_
_entity_poly.entity_id
_entity_poly.type
_entity_poly.pdbx_seq_one_letter_code
_entity_poly.pdbx_strand_id
1 'polypeptide(L)'
;MPDPEDELTPILSRAERNAYRLLLKNDLDPFEFDVAIHAGRVLDGRVTYVLQISTLDHAVSVRETGIPLEFIERSGTAGGDAFARIVDQLVPALIENMKSSRHVPETMAR
;
A
#
# COMPACT_ATOMS: atom_id res chain seq x y z
N MET A 1 13.70 19.21 20.45
CA MET A 1 12.52 19.08 19.56
C MET A 1 12.62 17.81 18.75
N PRO A 2 11.56 17.00 18.72
CA PRO A 2 11.58 15.85 17.83
C PRO A 2 11.58 16.31 16.36
N ASP A 3 12.28 15.57 15.51
CA ASP A 3 12.25 15.79 14.08
C ASP A 3 10.84 15.54 13.53
N PRO A 4 10.43 16.26 12.47
CA PRO A 4 9.16 15.94 11.79
C PRO A 4 9.07 14.47 11.34
N GLU A 5 10.20 13.86 11.00
CA GLU A 5 10.25 12.45 10.62
C GLU A 5 9.85 11.53 11.78
N ASP A 6 10.22 11.88 13.00
CA ASP A 6 9.87 11.11 14.19
C ASP A 6 8.37 11.12 14.46
N GLU A 7 7.69 12.19 14.07
CA GLU A 7 6.24 12.29 14.22
C GLU A 7 5.51 11.51 13.13
N LEU A 8 6.10 11.45 11.93
CA LEU A 8 5.49 10.73 10.80
C LEU A 8 5.63 9.21 10.93
N THR A 9 6.74 8.73 11.50
CA THR A 9 7.01 7.30 11.58
C THR A 9 5.87 6.52 12.25
N PRO A 10 5.32 6.94 13.41
CA PRO A 10 4.18 6.23 14.00
C PRO A 10 2.93 6.26 13.14
N ILE A 11 2.70 7.37 12.44
CA ILE A 11 1.54 7.52 11.55
C ILE A 11 1.64 6.55 10.37
N LEU A 12 2.80 6.50 9.73
CA LEU A 12 3.04 5.61 8.60
C LEU A 12 2.97 4.14 9.04
N SER A 13 3.55 3.80 10.19
CA SER A 13 3.51 2.44 10.71
C SER A 13 2.10 1.97 11.02
N ARG A 14 1.28 2.86 11.58
CA ARG A 14 -0.12 2.54 11.87
C ARG A 14 -0.91 2.32 10.58
N ALA A 15 -0.67 3.16 9.57
CA ALA A 15 -1.32 3.03 8.28
C ALA A 15 -0.92 1.74 7.58
N GLU A 16 0.36 1.37 7.65
CA GLU A 16 0.84 0.11 7.08
C GLU A 16 0.17 -1.09 7.76
N ARG A 17 0.08 -1.07 9.09
CA ARG A 17 -0.63 -2.14 9.83
C ARG A 17 -2.09 -2.22 9.44
N ASN A 18 -2.73 -1.08 9.23
CA ASN A 18 -4.13 -1.07 8.79
C ASN A 18 -4.27 -1.63 7.37
N ALA A 19 -3.30 -1.35 6.51
CA ALA A 19 -3.29 -1.93 5.16
C ALA A 19 -3.22 -3.47 5.22
N TYR A 20 -2.41 -4.02 6.12
CA TYR A 20 -2.36 -5.48 6.30
C TYR A 20 -3.71 -6.05 6.74
N ARG A 21 -4.43 -5.34 7.62
CA ARG A 21 -5.79 -5.75 8.01
C ARG A 21 -6.74 -5.73 6.83
N LEU A 22 -6.61 -4.73 5.97
CA LEU A 22 -7.45 -4.61 4.79
C LEU A 22 -7.17 -5.71 3.77
N LEU A 23 -5.92 -6.15 3.66
CA LEU A 23 -5.58 -7.32 2.85
C LEU A 23 -6.31 -8.56 3.36
N LEU A 24 -6.29 -8.79 4.66
CA LEU A 24 -6.99 -9.91 5.27
C LEU A 24 -8.50 -9.83 5.02
N LYS A 25 -9.08 -8.63 5.09
CA LYS A 25 -10.48 -8.41 4.77
C LYS A 25 -10.83 -8.77 3.33
N ASN A 26 -9.85 -8.71 2.44
CA ASN A 26 -10.00 -9.06 1.03
C ASN A 26 -9.56 -10.51 0.75
N ASP A 27 -9.51 -11.35 1.77
CA ASP A 27 -9.14 -12.76 1.68
C ASP A 27 -7.70 -13.00 1.19
N LEU A 28 -6.81 -12.04 1.45
CA LEU A 28 -5.39 -12.19 1.18
C LEU A 28 -4.64 -12.40 2.48
N ASP A 29 -3.66 -13.31 2.48
CA ASP A 29 -2.83 -13.57 3.64
C ASP A 29 -1.81 -12.44 3.79
N PRO A 30 -1.89 -11.61 4.85
CA PRO A 30 -0.96 -10.48 4.99
C PRO A 30 0.50 -10.90 5.14
N PHE A 31 0.77 -12.14 5.53
CA PHE A 31 2.14 -12.64 5.65
C PHE A 31 2.79 -12.92 4.29
N GLU A 32 2.04 -12.93 3.22
CA GLU A 32 2.56 -13.13 1.87
C GLU A 32 2.93 -11.84 1.16
N PHE A 33 2.71 -10.70 1.79
CA PHE A 33 2.88 -9.40 1.16
C PHE A 33 3.70 -8.44 2.02
N ASP A 34 4.34 -7.49 1.35
CA ASP A 34 4.95 -6.32 1.97
C ASP A 34 4.13 -5.09 1.64
N VAL A 35 3.87 -4.27 2.64
CA VAL A 35 3.22 -2.97 2.48
C VAL A 35 4.23 -1.89 2.86
N ALA A 36 4.37 -0.90 2.00
CA ALA A 36 5.24 0.24 2.25
C ALA A 36 4.49 1.54 1.95
N ILE A 37 4.65 2.52 2.83
CA ILE A 37 4.14 3.87 2.63
C ILE A 37 5.31 4.82 2.78
N HIS A 38 5.54 5.64 1.76
CA HIS A 38 6.65 6.59 1.79
C HIS A 38 6.26 7.89 1.10
N ALA A 39 7.09 8.93 1.31
CA ALA A 39 6.87 10.22 0.69
C ALA A 39 7.04 10.12 -0.82
N GLY A 40 6.15 10.77 -1.54
CA GLY A 40 6.18 10.85 -2.99
C GLY A 40 6.39 12.28 -3.47
N ARG A 41 5.68 12.66 -4.52
CA ARG A 41 5.82 13.99 -5.12
C ARG A 41 5.22 15.08 -4.26
N VAL A 42 5.75 16.29 -4.41
CA VAL A 42 5.16 17.49 -3.85
C VAL A 42 4.17 18.05 -4.88
N LEU A 43 2.90 18.19 -4.47
CA LEU A 43 1.84 18.77 -5.29
C LEU A 43 1.26 19.98 -4.54
N ASP A 44 1.23 21.13 -5.22
CA ASP A 44 0.72 22.39 -4.63
C ASP A 44 1.35 22.73 -3.28
N GLY A 45 2.67 22.51 -3.17
CA GLY A 45 3.42 22.83 -1.96
C GLY A 45 3.25 21.80 -0.84
N ARG A 46 2.55 20.70 -1.08
CA ARG A 46 2.30 19.66 -0.08
C ARG A 46 2.91 18.34 -0.52
N VAL A 47 3.56 17.64 0.42
CA VAL A 47 4.08 16.31 0.17
C VAL A 47 2.91 15.34 0.06
N THR A 48 2.90 14.54 -0.98
CA THR A 48 1.98 13.42 -1.11
C THR A 48 2.70 12.12 -0.78
N TYR A 49 1.95 11.03 -0.68
CA TYR A 49 2.47 9.74 -0.25
C TYR A 49 2.17 8.67 -1.27
N VAL A 50 2.97 7.62 -1.22
CA VAL A 50 2.82 6.45 -2.09
C VAL A 50 2.55 5.25 -1.19
N LEU A 51 1.51 4.51 -1.49
CA LEU A 51 1.23 3.21 -0.89
C LEU A 51 1.60 2.14 -1.90
N GLN A 52 2.46 1.22 -1.51
CA GLN A 52 2.87 0.11 -2.36
C GLN A 52 2.61 -1.20 -1.66
N ILE A 53 2.02 -2.16 -2.38
CA ILE A 53 1.80 -3.52 -1.90
C ILE A 53 2.50 -4.43 -2.89
N SER A 54 3.38 -5.29 -2.38
CA SER A 54 4.14 -6.20 -3.23
C SER A 54 4.18 -7.60 -2.63
N THR A 55 4.42 -8.60 -3.47
CA THR A 55 4.72 -9.95 -2.99
C THR A 55 6.08 -9.95 -2.31
N LEU A 56 6.34 -10.94 -1.46
CA LEU A 56 7.60 -11.00 -0.70
C LEU A 56 8.83 -11.10 -1.58
N ASP A 57 8.70 -11.72 -2.75
CA ASP A 57 9.79 -11.82 -3.72
C ASP A 57 9.90 -10.57 -4.61
N HIS A 58 9.03 -9.59 -4.42
CA HIS A 58 8.94 -8.35 -5.21
C HIS A 58 8.71 -8.55 -6.70
N ALA A 59 8.30 -9.74 -7.12
CA ALA A 59 7.99 -10.03 -8.52
C ALA A 59 6.73 -9.30 -8.99
N VAL A 60 5.80 -9.07 -8.09
CA VAL A 60 4.53 -8.39 -8.38
C VAL A 60 4.35 -7.27 -7.38
N SER A 61 3.98 -6.09 -7.86
CA SER A 61 3.65 -4.97 -6.99
C SER A 61 2.59 -4.10 -7.63
N VAL A 62 1.84 -3.42 -6.77
CA VAL A 62 0.89 -2.38 -7.17
C VAL A 62 1.12 -1.18 -6.26
N ARG A 63 0.82 0.01 -6.77
CA ARG A 63 1.00 1.23 -5.97
C ARG A 63 -0.01 2.29 -6.36
N GLU A 64 -0.33 3.13 -5.39
CA GLU A 64 -1.09 4.36 -5.60
C GLU A 64 -0.22 5.53 -5.17
N THR A 65 -0.18 6.56 -6.00
CA THR A 65 0.60 7.78 -5.75
C THR A 65 -0.33 8.95 -5.46
N GLY A 66 0.24 10.06 -5.00
CA GLY A 66 -0.53 11.28 -4.80
C GLY A 66 -1.50 11.23 -3.62
N ILE A 67 -1.26 10.36 -2.64
CA ILE A 67 -2.15 10.22 -1.49
C ILE A 67 -1.90 11.37 -0.51
N PRO A 68 -2.94 12.16 -0.14
CA PRO A 68 -2.79 13.19 0.88
C PRO A 68 -2.46 12.60 2.24
N LEU A 69 -1.66 13.32 3.03
CA LEU A 69 -1.30 12.88 4.38
C LEU A 69 -2.52 12.60 5.25
N GLU A 70 -3.56 13.40 5.11
CA GLU A 70 -4.80 13.24 5.90
C GLU A 70 -5.45 11.86 5.71
N PHE A 71 -5.35 11.27 4.53
CA PHE A 71 -5.88 9.92 4.29
C PHE A 71 -5.09 8.89 5.11
N ILE A 72 -3.78 9.09 5.20
CA ILE A 72 -2.89 8.19 5.95
C ILE A 72 -3.10 8.38 7.46
N GLU A 73 -3.20 9.63 7.91
CA GLU A 73 -3.44 9.93 9.33
C GLU A 73 -4.75 9.34 9.85
N ARG A 74 -5.77 9.31 9.00
CA ARG A 74 -7.10 8.83 9.38
C ARG A 74 -7.28 7.34 9.16
N SER A 75 -6.30 6.67 8.56
CA SER A 75 -6.41 5.23 8.32
C SER A 75 -6.66 4.48 9.64
N GLY A 76 -7.61 3.53 9.62
CA GLY A 76 -7.97 2.77 10.80
C GLY A 76 -8.86 3.50 11.80
N THR A 77 -9.29 4.73 11.49
CA THR A 77 -10.21 5.50 12.32
C THR A 77 -11.57 5.60 11.63
N ALA A 78 -12.55 6.18 12.32
CA ALA A 78 -13.89 6.36 11.77
C ALA A 78 -13.90 7.21 10.49
N GLY A 79 -12.89 8.07 10.28
CA GLY A 79 -12.76 8.88 9.07
C GLY A 79 -11.82 8.30 8.03
N GLY A 80 -11.44 7.02 8.15
CA GLY A 80 -10.41 6.41 7.31
C GLY A 80 -10.90 5.70 6.06
N ASP A 81 -12.10 5.97 5.60
CA ASP A 81 -12.71 5.30 4.43
C ASP A 81 -11.92 5.53 3.15
N ALA A 82 -11.33 6.72 2.99
CA ALA A 82 -10.57 7.04 1.78
C ALA A 82 -9.35 6.13 1.63
N PHE A 83 -8.62 5.89 2.73
CA PHE A 83 -7.48 4.98 2.72
C PHE A 83 -7.93 3.53 2.42
N ALA A 84 -9.02 3.09 3.05
CA ALA A 84 -9.55 1.76 2.83
C ALA A 84 -9.95 1.54 1.35
N ARG A 85 -10.55 2.54 0.72
CA ARG A 85 -10.91 2.48 -0.70
C ARG A 85 -9.69 2.33 -1.60
N ILE A 86 -8.60 3.00 -1.26
CA ILE A 86 -7.36 2.88 -2.03
C ILE A 86 -6.86 1.44 -1.99
N VAL A 87 -6.80 0.83 -0.82
CA VAL A 87 -6.41 -0.57 -0.68
C VAL A 87 -7.36 -1.49 -1.45
N ASP A 88 -8.67 -1.27 -1.30
CA ASP A 88 -9.67 -2.09 -1.98
C ASP A 88 -9.57 -1.99 -3.51
N GLN A 89 -9.12 -0.86 -4.03
CA GLN A 89 -8.90 -0.66 -5.46
C GLN A 89 -7.61 -1.33 -5.93
N LEU A 90 -6.59 -1.37 -5.08
CA LEU A 90 -5.31 -2.00 -5.43
C LEU A 90 -5.38 -3.53 -5.42
N VAL A 91 -6.23 -4.11 -4.59
CA VAL A 91 -6.34 -5.57 -4.44
C VAL A 91 -6.68 -6.28 -5.76
N PRO A 92 -7.69 -5.86 -6.54
CA PRO A 92 -7.96 -6.53 -7.81
C PRO A 92 -6.79 -6.48 -8.80
N ALA A 93 -6.09 -5.35 -8.85
CA ALA A 93 -4.92 -5.20 -9.70
C ALA A 93 -3.78 -6.13 -9.24
N LEU A 94 -3.58 -6.23 -7.94
CA LEU A 94 -2.58 -7.13 -7.36
C LEU A 94 -2.88 -8.59 -7.73
N ILE A 95 -4.12 -9.02 -7.57
CA ILE A 95 -4.54 -10.39 -7.89
C ILE A 95 -4.34 -10.66 -9.39
N GLU A 96 -4.74 -9.74 -10.23
CA GLU A 96 -4.59 -9.88 -11.69
C GLU A 96 -3.13 -9.99 -12.08
N ASN A 97 -2.28 -9.15 -11.51
CA ASN A 97 -0.84 -9.18 -11.80
C ASN A 97 -0.19 -10.48 -11.31
N MET A 98 -0.66 -11.02 -10.19
CA MET A 98 -0.18 -12.32 -9.69
C MET A 98 -0.53 -13.44 -10.65
N LYS A 99 -1.73 -13.44 -11.20
CA LYS A 99 -2.15 -14.44 -12.20
C LYS A 99 -1.30 -14.35 -13.45
N SER A 100 -1.06 -13.14 -13.95
CA SER A 100 -0.23 -12.92 -15.14
C SER A 100 1.20 -13.38 -14.91
N SER A 101 1.75 -13.12 -13.73
CA SER A 101 3.11 -13.53 -13.37
C SER A 101 3.26 -15.05 -13.36
N ARG A 102 2.22 -15.78 -12.95
CA ARG A 102 2.26 -17.24 -12.91
C ARG A 102 2.29 -17.87 -14.30
N HIS A 103 1.71 -17.20 -15.29
CA HIS A 103 1.69 -17.72 -16.67
C HIS A 103 3.03 -17.52 -17.39
N VAL A 104 3.70 -16.40 -17.15
CA VAL A 104 4.93 -16.05 -17.82
C VAL A 104 6.04 -17.10 -17.67
N PRO A 105 6.34 -17.61 -16.45
CA PRO A 105 7.39 -18.62 -16.29
C PRO A 105 7.16 -19.89 -17.07
N GLU A 106 5.93 -20.35 -17.17
CA GLU A 106 5.59 -21.56 -17.91
C GLU A 106 5.86 -21.40 -19.41
N THR A 107 5.55 -20.23 -19.94
CA THR A 107 5.78 -19.90 -21.34
C THR A 107 7.27 -19.84 -21.65
N MET A 108 8.04 -19.27 -20.74
CA MET A 108 9.48 -19.10 -20.93
C MET A 108 10.29 -20.36 -20.67
N ALA A 109 9.73 -21.32 -19.94
CA ALA A 109 10.40 -22.59 -19.66
C ALA A 109 10.52 -23.48 -20.90
N ARG A 110 9.90 -23.11 -21.98
CA ARG A 110 9.97 -23.82 -23.25
C ARG A 110 10.98 -23.11 -24.17
#